data_d9d50a07c44112697bd2f39bda823195
#
_entry.id   d9d50a07c44112697bd2f39bda823195
#
_cell.length_a   1.000
_cell.length_b   1.000
_cell.length_c   1.000
_cell.angle_alpha   90.00
_cell.angle_beta   90.00
_cell.angle_gamma   90.00
#
_symmetry.space_group_name_H-M   'P 1'
#
loop_
_entity.id
_entity.type
_entity.pdbx_description
1 polymer ?
#
loop_
_entity_poly.entity_id
_entity_poly.type
_entity_poly.pdbx_seq_one_letter_code
_entity_poly.pdbx_strand_id
1 'polypeptide(L)'
;MNMAHGVRTQPVIVKVFVQKPHGMHSNTEVKDFDVNAFEKASMDKYGLIREILPRYRSTYFSHIFDGGYSAGYYVYLWAEVLDADAFQAFKSSGDIYNKELAAKFRKYVLSEGGYADPMQQYIKFRGQEPSEDPLLHKRGLK
;
A
#
# COMPACT_ATOMS: atom_id res chain seq x y z
N MET A 1 -20.16 -1.06 -9.47
CA MET A 1 -19.17 0.00 -9.81
C MET A 1 -17.86 -0.35 -9.10
N ASN A 2 -16.88 -0.80 -9.85
CA ASN A 2 -15.75 -1.58 -9.31
C ASN A 2 -14.69 -0.69 -8.65
N MET A 3 -14.64 -0.66 -7.33
CA MET A 3 -13.61 0.07 -6.54
C MET A 3 -12.16 -0.44 -6.79
N ALA A 4 -11.99 -1.54 -7.51
CA ALA A 4 -10.69 -2.14 -7.82
C ALA A 4 -9.78 -1.25 -8.69
N HIS A 5 -10.34 -0.31 -9.46
CA HIS A 5 -9.57 0.51 -10.41
C HIS A 5 -8.79 1.66 -9.74
N GLY A 6 -9.34 2.25 -8.67
CA GLY A 6 -8.66 3.35 -7.98
C GLY A 6 -7.39 2.95 -7.23
N VAL A 7 -7.26 1.69 -6.85
CA VAL A 7 -6.11 1.18 -6.08
C VAL A 7 -4.91 0.86 -6.97
N ARG A 8 -5.12 0.56 -8.25
CA ARG A 8 -4.02 0.26 -9.19
C ARG A 8 -3.19 1.49 -9.57
N THR A 9 -3.79 2.68 -9.53
CA THR A 9 -3.10 3.91 -9.93
C THR A 9 -2.27 4.53 -8.82
N GLN A 10 -2.65 4.34 -7.55
CA GLN A 10 -1.94 4.91 -6.42
C GLN A 10 -0.50 4.40 -6.27
N PRO A 11 -0.21 3.09 -6.35
CA PRO A 11 1.16 2.59 -6.30
C PRO A 11 2.05 3.16 -7.41
N VAL A 12 1.47 3.42 -8.58
CA VAL A 12 2.20 3.98 -9.72
C VAL A 12 2.61 5.42 -9.44
N ILE A 13 1.68 6.25 -8.93
CA ILE A 13 2.00 7.64 -8.57
C ILE A 13 3.05 7.67 -7.47
N VAL A 14 2.89 6.89 -6.42
CA VAL A 14 3.88 6.79 -5.34
C VAL A 14 5.23 6.36 -5.89
N LYS A 15 5.27 5.37 -6.78
CA LYS A 15 6.51 4.91 -7.40
C LYS A 15 7.19 6.00 -8.22
N VAL A 16 6.43 6.82 -8.93
CA VAL A 16 6.97 7.90 -9.76
C VAL A 16 7.54 9.04 -8.90
N PHE A 17 6.85 9.43 -7.82
CA PHE A 17 7.29 10.55 -6.98
C PHE A 17 8.30 10.14 -5.91
N VAL A 18 8.28 8.90 -5.44
CA VAL A 18 9.04 8.46 -4.27
C VAL A 18 10.27 7.64 -4.63
N GLN A 19 10.30 6.96 -5.75
CA GLN A 19 11.44 6.11 -6.15
C GLN A 19 12.49 6.83 -7.01
N LYS A 20 12.48 8.15 -7.11
CA LYS A 20 13.70 8.81 -7.54
C LYS A 20 14.77 8.68 -6.44
N PRO A 21 16.02 8.36 -6.80
CA PRO A 21 17.04 8.00 -5.81
C PRO A 21 17.19 9.03 -4.71
N HIS A 22 17.45 8.58 -3.50
CA HIS A 22 17.95 9.40 -2.41
C HIS A 22 19.16 10.22 -2.91
N GLY A 23 18.97 11.50 -3.16
CA GLY A 23 20.01 12.38 -3.70
C GLY A 23 19.46 13.62 -4.39
N MET A 24 18.17 13.69 -4.66
CA MET A 24 17.54 14.91 -5.19
C MET A 24 17.07 15.87 -4.09
N HIS A 25 17.88 16.06 -3.05
CA HIS A 25 17.93 17.33 -2.32
C HIS A 25 18.84 18.32 -3.07
N SER A 26 18.87 18.24 -4.40
CA SER A 26 19.48 19.30 -5.16
C SER A 26 18.48 20.45 -5.21
N ASN A 27 18.93 21.63 -4.83
CA ASN A 27 18.29 22.92 -5.09
C ASN A 27 18.23 23.18 -6.62
N THR A 28 17.78 22.20 -7.39
CA THR A 28 17.51 22.37 -8.80
C THR A 28 16.22 23.14 -8.89
N GLU A 29 16.31 24.43 -9.13
CA GLU A 29 15.17 25.22 -9.58
C GLU A 29 14.61 24.51 -10.81
N VAL A 30 13.46 23.86 -10.64
CA VAL A 30 12.72 23.28 -11.75
C VAL A 30 11.98 24.43 -12.42
N LYS A 31 12.67 25.13 -13.32
CA LYS A 31 12.04 26.14 -14.18
C LYS A 31 11.19 25.42 -15.22
N ASP A 32 9.98 25.89 -15.41
CA ASP A 32 9.05 25.45 -16.47
C ASP A 32 8.70 23.94 -16.46
N PHE A 33 8.51 23.37 -15.26
CA PHE A 33 8.10 21.98 -15.14
C PHE A 33 6.60 21.81 -15.39
N ASP A 34 6.23 21.19 -16.51
CA ASP A 34 4.85 20.80 -16.79
C ASP A 34 4.49 19.51 -16.01
N VAL A 35 3.80 19.71 -14.89
CA VAL A 35 3.33 18.63 -14.02
C VAL A 35 2.39 17.66 -14.74
N ASN A 36 1.54 18.15 -15.63
CA ASN A 36 0.58 17.31 -16.34
C ASN A 36 1.27 16.44 -17.40
N ALA A 37 2.22 17.01 -18.14
CA ALA A 37 3.03 16.25 -19.09
C ALA A 37 3.86 15.17 -18.37
N PHE A 38 4.46 15.49 -17.24
CA PHE A 38 5.20 14.53 -16.41
C PHE A 38 4.31 13.41 -15.90
N GLU A 39 3.15 13.75 -15.35
CA GLU A 39 2.20 12.76 -14.83
C GLU A 39 1.75 11.82 -15.96
N LYS A 40 1.36 12.41 -17.13
CA LYS A 40 0.95 11.60 -18.28
C LYS A 40 2.05 10.65 -18.74
N ALA A 41 3.26 11.14 -18.96
CA ALA A 41 4.38 10.32 -19.40
C ALA A 41 4.70 9.19 -18.37
N SER A 42 4.54 9.48 -17.09
CA SER A 42 4.73 8.50 -16.03
C SER A 42 3.65 7.42 -16.05
N MET A 43 2.39 7.78 -16.27
CA MET A 43 1.28 6.84 -16.34
C MET A 43 1.37 5.98 -17.61
N ASP A 44 1.69 6.56 -18.74
CA ASP A 44 1.90 5.87 -20.02
C ASP A 44 3.00 4.80 -19.89
N LYS A 45 4.09 5.11 -19.21
CA LYS A 45 5.19 4.17 -18.92
C LYS A 45 4.73 2.90 -18.18
N TYR A 46 3.70 3.02 -17.35
CA TYR A 46 3.13 1.89 -16.60
C TYR A 46 1.87 1.29 -17.26
N GLY A 47 1.57 1.70 -18.48
CA GLY A 47 0.46 1.15 -19.26
C GLY A 47 -0.92 1.55 -18.73
N LEU A 48 -1.03 2.69 -18.04
CA LEU A 48 -2.34 3.19 -17.64
C LEU A 48 -3.12 3.66 -18.88
N ILE A 49 -4.29 3.08 -19.09
CA ILE A 49 -5.17 3.51 -20.18
C ILE A 49 -5.75 4.89 -19.87
N ARG A 50 -5.95 5.70 -20.90
CA ARG A 50 -6.34 7.12 -20.77
C ARG A 50 -7.72 7.32 -20.12
N GLU A 51 -8.59 6.32 -20.17
CA GLU A 51 -9.93 6.34 -19.58
C GLU A 51 -9.91 6.23 -18.04
N ILE A 52 -8.76 5.82 -17.48
CA ILE A 52 -8.56 5.71 -16.03
C ILE A 52 -7.62 6.81 -15.56
N LEU A 53 -8.15 7.73 -14.76
CA LEU A 53 -7.37 8.78 -14.15
C LEU A 53 -6.78 8.33 -12.81
N PRO A 54 -5.59 8.87 -12.43
CA PRO A 54 -5.10 8.74 -11.07
C PRO A 54 -6.12 9.26 -10.07
N ARG A 55 -6.31 8.54 -8.97
CA ARG A 55 -7.22 8.99 -7.90
C ARG A 55 -6.82 10.35 -7.35
N TYR A 56 -5.52 10.56 -7.16
CA TYR A 56 -4.94 11.85 -6.80
C TYR A 56 -4.03 12.30 -7.93
N ARG A 57 -4.30 13.50 -8.45
CA ARG A 57 -3.39 14.17 -9.38
C ARG A 57 -2.25 14.79 -8.58
N SER A 58 -1.11 14.95 -9.22
CA SER A 58 0.09 15.53 -8.60
C SER A 58 -0.17 16.87 -7.90
N THR A 59 -1.07 17.67 -8.45
CA THR A 59 -1.40 19.02 -7.96
C THR A 59 -2.23 19.06 -6.68
N TYR A 60 -2.85 17.96 -6.28
CA TYR A 60 -3.68 17.89 -5.05
C TYR A 60 -3.45 16.62 -4.22
N PHE A 61 -2.30 15.97 -4.38
CA PHE A 61 -1.96 14.79 -3.60
C PHE A 61 -1.40 15.18 -2.21
N SER A 62 -2.25 15.78 -1.38
CA SER A 62 -1.87 16.30 -0.05
C SER A 62 -1.20 15.25 0.84
N HIS A 63 -1.59 13.99 0.77
CA HIS A 63 -0.99 12.93 1.57
C HIS A 63 0.53 12.86 1.46
N ILE A 64 1.08 13.03 0.25
CA ILE A 64 2.52 12.96 0.01
C ILE A 64 3.22 14.31 0.17
N PHE A 65 2.52 15.42 -0.02
CA PHE A 65 3.11 16.76 0.05
C PHE A 65 2.93 17.42 1.41
N ASP A 66 1.86 17.14 2.15
CA ASP A 66 1.52 17.77 3.42
C ASP A 66 1.18 16.75 4.53
N GLY A 67 0.75 15.56 4.16
CA GLY A 67 0.23 14.55 5.10
C GLY A 67 1.25 13.61 5.72
N GLY A 68 2.55 13.85 5.57
CA GLY A 68 3.61 13.01 6.16
C GLY A 68 3.89 11.68 5.44
N TYR A 69 3.23 11.40 4.30
CA TYR A 69 3.41 10.17 3.54
C TYR A 69 4.32 10.30 2.32
N SER A 70 5.22 11.28 2.29
CA SER A 70 6.01 11.62 1.09
C SER A 70 6.77 10.45 0.48
N ALA A 71 7.33 9.55 1.29
CA ALA A 71 7.96 8.31 0.82
C ALA A 71 7.23 7.05 1.30
N GLY A 72 6.12 7.18 1.99
CA GLY A 72 5.46 6.12 2.73
C GLY A 72 4.03 5.80 2.30
N TYR A 73 3.50 6.42 1.24
CA TYR A 73 2.11 6.20 0.84
C TYR A 73 1.79 4.74 0.45
N TYR A 74 2.77 3.97 0.04
CA TYR A 74 2.64 2.53 -0.22
C TYR A 74 2.18 1.72 1.01
N VAL A 75 2.28 2.29 2.21
CA VAL A 75 1.87 1.64 3.46
C VAL A 75 0.40 1.20 3.42
N TYR A 76 -0.45 1.92 2.72
CA TYR A 76 -1.86 1.52 2.56
C TYR A 76 -2.00 0.19 1.82
N LEU A 77 -1.21 -0.01 0.75
CA LEU A 77 -1.22 -1.29 0.03
C LEU A 77 -0.60 -2.41 0.87
N TRP A 78 0.49 -2.11 1.58
CA TRP A 78 1.11 -3.06 2.48
C TRP A 78 0.17 -3.48 3.62
N ALA A 79 -0.53 -2.53 4.21
CA ALA A 79 -1.55 -2.81 5.24
C ALA A 79 -2.68 -3.71 4.70
N GLU A 80 -3.10 -3.53 3.44
CA GLU A 80 -4.10 -4.41 2.83
C GLU A 80 -3.59 -5.84 2.62
N VAL A 81 -2.30 -6.03 2.31
CA VAL A 81 -1.69 -7.36 2.25
C VAL A 81 -1.76 -8.03 3.61
N LEU A 82 -1.34 -7.33 4.66
CA LEU A 82 -1.36 -7.84 6.03
C LEU A 82 -2.79 -8.14 6.51
N ASP A 83 -3.74 -7.25 6.22
CA ASP A 83 -5.16 -7.44 6.54
C ASP A 83 -5.74 -8.70 5.88
N ALA A 84 -5.53 -8.84 4.58
CA ALA A 84 -6.05 -9.97 3.82
C ALA A 84 -5.45 -11.30 4.28
N ASP A 85 -4.13 -11.35 4.53
CA ASP A 85 -3.46 -12.55 5.02
C ASP A 85 -3.83 -12.87 6.48
N ALA A 86 -3.97 -11.86 7.34
CA ALA A 86 -4.44 -12.04 8.71
C ALA A 86 -5.85 -12.64 8.74
N PHE A 87 -6.76 -12.11 7.93
CA PHE A 87 -8.12 -12.66 7.83
C PHE A 87 -8.13 -14.06 7.21
N GLN A 88 -7.21 -14.36 6.30
CA GLN A 88 -7.06 -15.70 5.75
C GLN A 88 -6.74 -16.75 6.82
N ALA A 89 -6.01 -16.41 7.89
CA ALA A 89 -5.79 -17.32 9.02
C ALA A 89 -7.12 -17.77 9.66
N PHE A 90 -8.04 -16.83 9.87
CA PHE A 90 -9.36 -17.16 10.44
C PHE A 90 -10.19 -18.00 9.46
N LYS A 91 -10.20 -17.65 8.17
CA LYS A 91 -10.91 -18.48 7.17
C LYS A 91 -10.36 -19.91 7.11
N SER A 92 -9.04 -20.06 7.14
CA SER A 92 -8.37 -21.36 7.06
C SER A 92 -8.56 -22.22 8.30
N SER A 93 -8.89 -21.61 9.46
CA SER A 93 -9.22 -22.35 10.68
C SER A 93 -10.61 -23.02 10.64
N GLY A 94 -11.44 -22.67 9.66
CA GLY A 94 -12.83 -23.12 9.56
C GLY A 94 -13.80 -22.36 10.49
N ASP A 95 -13.31 -21.49 11.34
CA ASP A 95 -14.11 -20.65 12.24
C ASP A 95 -13.57 -19.22 12.25
N ILE A 96 -14.31 -18.30 11.62
CA ILE A 96 -13.94 -16.88 11.55
C ILE A 96 -13.98 -16.17 12.92
N TYR A 97 -14.58 -16.79 13.92
CA TYR A 97 -14.62 -16.34 15.33
C TYR A 97 -13.68 -17.15 16.24
N ASN A 98 -12.70 -17.83 15.69
CA ASN A 98 -11.75 -18.65 16.42
C ASN A 98 -11.09 -17.87 17.56
N LYS A 99 -11.40 -18.25 18.79
CA LYS A 99 -10.98 -17.53 20.00
C LYS A 99 -9.47 -17.58 20.25
N GLU A 100 -8.81 -18.67 19.87
CA GLU A 100 -7.37 -18.82 20.05
C GLU A 100 -6.61 -17.89 19.08
N LEU A 101 -7.03 -17.86 17.80
CA LEU A 101 -6.48 -16.92 16.83
C LEU A 101 -6.76 -15.47 17.22
N ALA A 102 -7.97 -15.18 17.70
CA ALA A 102 -8.33 -13.84 18.18
C ALA A 102 -7.45 -13.41 19.38
N ALA A 103 -7.17 -14.34 20.31
CA ALA A 103 -6.27 -14.06 21.43
C ALA A 103 -4.83 -13.79 20.97
N LYS A 104 -4.32 -14.55 20.00
CA LYS A 104 -3.00 -14.31 19.39
C LYS A 104 -2.96 -12.96 18.64
N PHE A 105 -3.98 -12.65 17.85
CA PHE A 105 -4.09 -11.38 17.15
C PHE A 105 -4.09 -10.22 18.13
N ARG A 106 -4.93 -10.29 19.17
CA ARG A 106 -4.97 -9.28 20.22
C ARG A 106 -3.61 -9.09 20.88
N LYS A 107 -2.95 -10.19 21.25
CA LYS A 107 -1.66 -10.15 21.94
C LYS A 107 -0.56 -9.54 21.08
N TYR A 108 -0.31 -10.11 19.91
CA TYR A 108 0.88 -9.81 19.12
C TYR A 108 0.69 -8.64 18.13
N VAL A 109 -0.55 -8.34 17.71
CA VAL A 109 -0.81 -7.28 16.75
C VAL A 109 -1.36 -6.03 17.43
N LEU A 110 -2.35 -6.17 18.32
CA LEU A 110 -3.03 -5.01 18.90
C LEU A 110 -2.39 -4.49 20.19
N SER A 111 -1.92 -5.39 21.08
CA SER A 111 -1.49 -4.98 22.42
C SER A 111 -0.02 -4.58 22.49
N GLU A 112 0.84 -5.20 21.67
CA GLU A 112 2.27 -4.95 21.72
C GLU A 112 2.70 -3.70 20.94
N GLY A 113 1.88 -3.23 19.99
CA GLY A 113 2.16 -2.01 19.21
C GLY A 113 3.56 -2.03 18.60
N GLY A 114 4.33 -0.95 18.80
CA GLY A 114 5.70 -0.81 18.32
C GLY A 114 6.79 -1.31 19.29
N TYR A 115 6.45 -2.16 20.26
CA TYR A 115 7.39 -2.64 21.27
C TYR A 115 8.50 -3.53 20.73
N ALA A 116 8.20 -4.31 19.69
CA ALA A 116 9.15 -5.20 19.03
C ALA A 116 9.08 -5.04 17.51
N ASP A 117 9.94 -5.75 16.79
CA ASP A 117 9.91 -5.76 15.34
C ASP A 117 8.52 -6.22 14.82
N PRO A 118 7.83 -5.40 14.01
CA PRO A 118 6.47 -5.71 13.58
C PRO A 118 6.33 -7.00 12.78
N MET A 119 7.35 -7.36 11.97
CA MET A 119 7.31 -8.60 11.21
C MET A 119 7.40 -9.80 12.15
N GLN A 120 8.25 -9.74 13.17
CA GLN A 120 8.34 -10.80 14.17
C GLN A 120 7.05 -10.94 14.98
N GLN A 121 6.39 -9.84 15.30
CA GLN A 121 5.09 -9.88 15.97
C GLN A 121 4.03 -10.52 15.07
N TYR A 122 4.02 -10.14 13.80
CA TYR A 122 3.11 -10.73 12.81
C TYR A 122 3.32 -12.25 12.67
N ILE A 123 4.57 -12.70 12.57
CA ILE A 123 4.91 -14.12 12.49
C ILE A 123 4.46 -14.88 13.75
N LYS A 124 4.60 -14.29 14.93
CA LYS A 124 4.09 -14.89 16.18
C LYS A 124 2.57 -15.10 16.18
N PHE A 125 1.84 -14.17 15.56
CA PHE A 125 0.40 -14.30 15.35
C PHE A 125 0.08 -15.33 14.27
N ARG A 126 0.66 -15.16 13.09
CA ARG A 126 0.27 -15.88 11.86
C ARG A 126 0.91 -17.26 11.73
N GLY A 127 2.08 -17.45 12.34
CA GLY A 127 2.91 -18.65 12.22
C GLY A 127 3.81 -18.67 10.98
N GLN A 128 3.74 -17.64 10.14
CA GLN A 128 4.51 -17.49 8.90
C GLN A 128 4.60 -16.02 8.51
N GLU A 129 5.44 -15.70 7.54
CA GLU A 129 5.45 -14.40 6.89
C GLU A 129 4.15 -14.14 6.11
N PRO A 130 3.76 -12.86 5.94
CA PRO A 130 2.56 -12.52 5.17
C PRO A 130 2.72 -12.87 3.70
N SER A 131 1.61 -13.25 3.06
CA SER A 131 1.53 -13.51 1.62
C SER A 131 0.60 -12.48 0.95
N GLU A 132 0.94 -12.09 -0.28
CA GLU A 132 0.07 -11.26 -1.11
C GLU A 132 -1.12 -12.04 -1.72
N ASP A 133 -1.05 -13.36 -1.77
CA ASP A 133 -2.06 -14.21 -2.41
C ASP A 133 -3.49 -13.94 -1.91
N PRO A 134 -3.76 -13.84 -0.60
CA PRO A 134 -5.10 -13.53 -0.11
C PRO A 134 -5.66 -12.21 -0.64
N LEU A 135 -4.81 -11.20 -0.81
CA LEU A 135 -5.22 -9.91 -1.39
C LEU A 135 -5.48 -10.05 -2.89
N LEU A 136 -4.65 -10.78 -3.62
CA LEU A 136 -4.83 -11.02 -5.05
C LEU A 136 -6.15 -11.76 -5.31
N HIS A 137 -6.45 -12.80 -4.54
CA HIS A 137 -7.76 -13.49 -4.60
C HIS A 137 -8.92 -12.56 -4.27
N LYS A 138 -8.83 -11.77 -3.19
CA LYS A 138 -9.84 -10.78 -2.80
C LYS A 138 -10.14 -9.78 -3.92
N ARG A 139 -9.16 -9.48 -4.76
CA ARG A 139 -9.26 -8.54 -5.88
C ARG A 139 -9.57 -9.20 -7.22
N GLY A 140 -9.73 -10.52 -7.29
CA GLY A 140 -9.98 -11.25 -8.53
C GLY A 140 -8.80 -11.20 -9.52
N LEU A 141 -7.58 -11.13 -9.01
CA LEU A 141 -6.35 -11.10 -9.79
C LEU A 141 -5.64 -12.45 -9.84
N LYS A 142 -6.12 -13.40 -9.03
CA LYS A 142 -5.62 -14.77 -8.93
C LYS A 142 -6.77 -15.71 -8.62
#